data_a8286ca202326635880efbbdd3415eb2
#
_entry.id   a8286ca202326635880efbbdd3415eb2
#
_cell.length_a   1.000
_cell.length_b   1.000
_cell.length_c   1.000
_cell.angle_alpha   90.00
_cell.angle_beta   90.00
_cell.angle_gamma   90.00
#
_symmetry.space_group_name_H-M   'P 1'
#
loop_
_entity.id
_entity.type
_entity.pdbx_description
1 polymer ?
#
loop_
_entity_poly.entity_id
_entity_poly.type
_entity_poly.pdbx_seq_one_letter_code
_entity_poly.pdbx_strand_id
1 'polypeptide(L)'
;MQPHRELVLVTTAILVPLWLATSVEAQIIFTPPNLNPPDNPPTVGVQGGASGASFVQQGKPLTALIPKTQLGLTIAKYPTFFIYVPQASEQTAVFTLLDEDNKIVYETQVTLPSQAGVVSFSLPDTGTLAPLKVGKLYQWDFSIVYDFDHRSKDHLVQGWIQRVEPSSDLARKLELADSKNRPAIYAAAGIWHETLATLAQLRRSTPNDATLAQQWEELLKSDAVRLNTIAKEPLLEKLPALDTSPVQPLDTENVPNRS
;
A
#
# COMPACT_ATOMS: atom_id res chain seq x y z
N MET A 1 -48.99 -75.39 -16.80
CA MET A 1 -48.50 -74.36 -17.71
C MET A 1 -48.77 -73.02 -17.04
N GLN A 2 -47.72 -72.46 -16.32
CA GLN A 2 -47.84 -71.12 -15.74
C GLN A 2 -46.88 -70.21 -16.49
N PRO A 3 -47.26 -68.96 -16.87
CA PRO A 3 -46.36 -68.03 -17.49
C PRO A 3 -45.53 -67.26 -16.45
N HIS A 4 -44.23 -67.29 -16.60
CA HIS A 4 -43.29 -66.47 -15.85
C HIS A 4 -43.43 -64.99 -16.24
N ARG A 5 -43.79 -64.14 -15.27
CA ARG A 5 -43.73 -62.70 -15.41
C ARG A 5 -42.29 -62.24 -15.11
N GLU A 6 -41.60 -61.80 -16.12
CA GLU A 6 -40.32 -61.07 -15.94
C GLU A 6 -40.59 -59.65 -15.44
N LEU A 7 -39.99 -59.32 -14.32
CA LEU A 7 -40.01 -58.01 -13.71
C LEU A 7 -38.88 -57.15 -14.30
N VAL A 8 -39.19 -56.25 -15.21
CA VAL A 8 -38.21 -55.27 -15.76
C VAL A 8 -38.07 -54.12 -14.78
N LEU A 9 -36.92 -54.08 -14.07
CA LEU A 9 -36.49 -52.95 -13.24
C LEU A 9 -35.97 -51.82 -14.13
N VAL A 10 -36.75 -50.79 -14.31
CA VAL A 10 -36.34 -49.57 -14.97
C VAL A 10 -35.61 -48.66 -13.93
N THR A 11 -34.28 -48.66 -13.98
CA THR A 11 -33.48 -47.74 -13.17
C THR A 11 -33.45 -46.37 -13.83
N THR A 12 -34.22 -45.44 -13.31
CA THR A 12 -34.20 -44.01 -13.73
C THR A 12 -33.01 -43.35 -13.10
N ALA A 13 -31.95 -43.12 -13.86
CA ALA A 13 -30.81 -42.32 -13.44
C ALA A 13 -31.22 -40.84 -13.40
N ILE A 14 -31.31 -40.25 -12.20
CA ILE A 14 -31.52 -38.84 -11.99
C ILE A 14 -30.18 -38.14 -12.19
N LEU A 15 -29.97 -37.52 -13.33
CA LEU A 15 -28.86 -36.59 -13.59
C LEU A 15 -29.13 -35.31 -12.80
N VAL A 16 -28.44 -35.13 -11.65
CA VAL A 16 -28.41 -33.87 -10.91
C VAL A 16 -27.42 -32.96 -11.65
N PRO A 17 -27.89 -31.84 -12.23
CA PRO A 17 -26.95 -30.89 -12.84
C PRO A 17 -26.07 -30.29 -11.75
N LEU A 18 -24.77 -30.53 -11.83
CA LEU A 18 -23.78 -29.88 -10.99
C LEU A 18 -23.66 -28.43 -11.45
N TRP A 19 -24.39 -27.53 -10.80
CA TRP A 19 -24.24 -26.10 -10.99
C TRP A 19 -22.87 -25.72 -10.41
N LEU A 20 -21.88 -25.55 -11.26
CA LEU A 20 -20.64 -24.86 -10.92
C LEU A 20 -21.02 -23.42 -10.63
N ALA A 21 -21.21 -23.09 -9.37
CA ALA A 21 -21.31 -21.71 -8.92
C ALA A 21 -19.95 -21.06 -9.20
N THR A 22 -19.83 -20.39 -10.33
CA THR A 22 -18.71 -19.45 -10.55
C THR A 22 -18.91 -18.32 -9.56
N SER A 23 -18.11 -18.32 -8.51
CA SER A 23 -18.03 -17.16 -7.61
C SER A 23 -17.54 -15.99 -8.45
N VAL A 24 -18.45 -15.06 -8.76
CA VAL A 24 -18.08 -13.76 -9.33
C VAL A 24 -17.32 -13.02 -8.22
N GLU A 25 -16.01 -13.03 -8.31
CA GLU A 25 -15.20 -12.20 -7.42
C GLU A 25 -15.49 -10.73 -7.70
N ALA A 26 -15.70 -9.97 -6.63
CA ALA A 26 -16.05 -8.55 -6.76
C ALA A 26 -14.87 -7.77 -7.35
N GLN A 27 -15.12 -7.03 -8.42
CA GLN A 27 -14.14 -6.12 -9.01
C GLN A 27 -13.75 -5.04 -7.97
N ILE A 28 -12.46 -4.76 -7.85
CA ILE A 28 -11.94 -3.73 -6.95
C ILE A 28 -11.96 -2.38 -7.67
N ILE A 29 -12.99 -1.58 -7.38
CA ILE A 29 -13.14 -0.23 -7.93
C ILE A 29 -12.88 0.78 -6.81
N PHE A 30 -11.78 1.53 -6.91
CA PHE A 30 -11.48 2.58 -5.94
C PHE A 30 -12.29 3.84 -6.25
N THR A 31 -13.06 4.27 -5.26
CA THR A 31 -13.84 5.52 -5.31
C THR A 31 -13.13 6.56 -4.45
N PRO A 32 -12.43 7.54 -5.05
CA PRO A 32 -11.76 8.57 -4.27
C PRO A 32 -12.76 9.33 -3.40
N PRO A 33 -12.41 9.62 -2.14
CA PRO A 33 -13.26 10.47 -1.30
C PRO A 33 -13.33 11.87 -1.89
N ASN A 34 -14.47 12.54 -1.72
CA ASN A 34 -14.63 13.94 -2.07
C ASN A 34 -13.98 14.84 -1.00
N LEU A 35 -12.66 14.80 -0.93
CA LEU A 35 -11.87 15.61 -0.04
C LEU A 35 -10.94 16.48 -0.89
N ASN A 36 -10.82 17.74 -0.51
CA ASN A 36 -9.81 18.61 -1.08
C ASN A 36 -8.46 18.27 -0.44
N PRO A 37 -7.47 17.80 -1.21
CA PRO A 37 -6.11 17.73 -0.68
C PRO A 37 -5.67 19.14 -0.26
N PRO A 38 -4.68 19.25 0.62
CA PRO A 38 -4.10 20.56 0.95
C PRO A 38 -3.69 21.33 -0.31
N ASP A 39 -3.81 22.66 -0.29
CA ASP A 39 -3.47 23.54 -1.41
C ASP A 39 -2.02 23.41 -1.90
N ASN A 40 -1.18 22.79 -1.09
CA ASN A 40 0.22 22.49 -1.41
C ASN A 40 0.42 20.98 -1.45
N PRO A 41 0.04 20.29 -2.55
CA PRO A 41 0.24 18.86 -2.64
C PRO A 41 1.73 18.54 -2.54
N PRO A 42 2.11 17.46 -1.82
CA PRO A 42 3.49 17.05 -1.75
C PRO A 42 4.03 16.82 -3.15
N THR A 43 5.24 17.27 -3.40
CA THR A 43 5.86 17.17 -4.71
C THR A 43 6.10 15.69 -5.04
N VAL A 44 5.31 15.12 -5.94
CA VAL A 44 5.62 13.83 -6.56
C VAL A 44 6.72 14.10 -7.58
N GLY A 45 7.95 13.95 -7.16
CA GLY A 45 9.07 14.21 -8.04
C GLY A 45 10.40 14.01 -7.35
N VAL A 46 11.39 13.70 -8.16
CA VAL A 46 12.78 13.70 -7.76
C VAL A 46 13.13 15.14 -7.32
N GLN A 47 13.18 15.44 -6.03
CA GLN A 47 13.85 16.65 -5.56
C GLN A 47 15.37 16.44 -5.60
N GLY A 48 15.89 16.16 -6.79
CA GLY A 48 17.28 16.45 -7.11
C GLY A 48 17.29 17.81 -7.77
N GLY A 49 18.03 18.76 -7.22
CA GLY A 49 18.15 20.11 -7.75
C GLY A 49 18.36 20.08 -9.26
N ALA A 50 17.61 20.93 -9.96
CA ALA A 50 17.67 21.11 -11.38
C ALA A 50 19.07 21.49 -11.85
N SER A 51 19.90 20.52 -12.09
CA SER A 51 21.16 20.61 -12.81
C SER A 51 21.37 19.28 -13.49
N GLY A 52 20.71 19.07 -14.62
CA GLY A 52 21.10 18.31 -15.81
C GLY A 52 22.05 17.13 -15.69
N ALA A 53 22.00 16.33 -14.65
CA ALA A 53 22.65 15.03 -14.64
C ALA A 53 21.56 13.96 -14.66
N SER A 54 21.26 13.52 -15.88
CA SER A 54 20.45 12.34 -16.13
C SER A 54 21.13 11.11 -15.53
N PHE A 55 20.97 10.88 -14.25
CA PHE A 55 21.02 9.51 -13.73
C PHE A 55 19.66 8.86 -14.00
N VAL A 56 19.34 8.73 -15.27
CA VAL A 56 18.42 7.70 -15.72
C VAL A 56 19.21 6.40 -15.57
N GLN A 57 19.30 5.89 -14.36
CA GLN A 57 19.46 4.45 -14.21
C GLN A 57 18.33 3.85 -15.06
N GLN A 58 18.68 2.93 -15.96
CA GLN A 58 17.74 2.22 -16.81
C GLN A 58 16.70 1.54 -15.90
N GLY A 59 15.57 2.22 -15.64
CA GLY A 59 14.57 1.69 -14.72
C GLY A 59 13.41 2.65 -14.48
N LYS A 60 12.41 2.15 -13.79
CA LYS A 60 11.26 2.94 -13.37
C LYS A 60 11.65 3.75 -12.13
N PRO A 61 11.12 4.98 -11.96
CA PRO A 61 11.46 5.83 -10.82
C PRO A 61 10.87 5.29 -9.51
N LEU A 62 11.46 5.68 -8.37
CA LEU A 62 10.86 5.56 -7.05
C LEU A 62 9.43 6.11 -7.11
N THR A 63 8.43 5.33 -6.67
CA THR A 63 7.02 5.70 -6.86
C THR A 63 6.19 5.33 -5.62
N ALA A 64 5.50 6.31 -5.05
CA ALA A 64 4.51 6.08 -4.00
C ALA A 64 3.25 5.41 -4.58
N LEU A 65 2.75 4.35 -3.95
CA LEU A 65 1.47 3.77 -4.32
C LEU A 65 0.35 4.54 -3.61
N ILE A 66 -0.03 5.66 -4.20
CA ILE A 66 -1.03 6.58 -3.66
C ILE A 66 -1.99 6.99 -4.78
N PRO A 67 -3.27 7.32 -4.50
CA PRO A 67 -4.17 7.84 -5.52
C PRO A 67 -3.64 9.14 -6.14
N LYS A 68 -4.11 9.46 -7.35
CA LYS A 68 -3.70 10.70 -8.04
C LYS A 68 -3.99 11.99 -7.25
N THR A 69 -4.90 11.93 -6.28
CA THR A 69 -5.19 13.02 -5.34
C THR A 69 -4.08 13.25 -4.32
N GLN A 70 -3.10 12.33 -4.25
CA GLN A 70 -2.00 12.31 -3.29
C GLN A 70 -2.43 12.22 -1.82
N LEU A 71 -3.71 11.95 -1.57
CA LEU A 71 -4.28 11.72 -0.25
C LEU A 71 -4.84 10.29 -0.17
N GLY A 72 -4.32 9.51 0.77
CA GLY A 72 -4.84 8.19 1.14
C GLY A 72 -5.60 8.26 2.45
N LEU A 73 -6.84 7.73 2.48
CA LEU A 73 -7.55 7.52 3.74
C LEU A 73 -7.18 6.18 4.36
N THR A 74 -7.21 6.13 5.70
CA THR A 74 -7.05 4.93 6.50
C THR A 74 -8.00 4.91 7.69
N ILE A 75 -8.43 3.75 8.12
CA ILE A 75 -9.10 3.54 9.41
C ILE A 75 -8.14 2.96 10.46
N ALA A 76 -6.97 2.48 10.04
CA ALA A 76 -5.98 1.89 10.92
C ALA A 76 -5.31 2.93 11.81
N LYS A 77 -5.01 2.53 13.04
CA LYS A 77 -4.17 3.30 13.98
C LYS A 77 -2.73 3.40 13.48
N TYR A 78 -2.25 2.32 12.87
CA TYR A 78 -0.89 2.13 12.36
C TYR A 78 -0.97 1.60 10.93
N PRO A 79 -1.17 2.48 9.93
CA PRO A 79 -1.37 2.09 8.54
C PRO A 79 -0.13 1.47 7.90
N THR A 80 -0.37 0.77 6.78
CA THR A 80 0.67 0.23 5.91
C THR A 80 0.85 1.13 4.70
N PHE A 81 2.10 1.43 4.37
CA PHE A 81 2.51 2.19 3.19
C PHE A 81 3.08 1.25 2.13
N PHE A 82 2.91 1.62 0.86
CA PHE A 82 3.39 0.87 -0.29
C PHE A 82 4.19 1.78 -1.21
N ILE A 83 5.37 1.34 -1.60
CA ILE A 83 6.29 2.12 -2.42
C ILE A 83 6.95 1.17 -3.42
N TYR A 84 6.95 1.55 -4.70
CA TYR A 84 7.80 0.89 -5.68
C TYR A 84 9.22 1.41 -5.54
N VAL A 85 10.15 0.50 -5.32
CA VAL A 85 11.58 0.79 -5.25
C VAL A 85 12.27 0.27 -6.52
N PRO A 86 13.11 1.09 -7.19
CA PRO A 86 13.90 0.63 -8.31
C PRO A 86 15.00 -0.34 -7.86
N GLN A 87 15.54 -1.09 -8.79
CA GLN A 87 16.69 -1.94 -8.50
C GLN A 87 17.88 -1.09 -8.08
N ALA A 88 18.49 -1.44 -6.97
CA ALA A 88 19.67 -0.78 -6.45
C ALA A 88 20.55 -1.78 -5.68
N SER A 89 21.84 -1.53 -5.61
CA SER A 89 22.69 -2.16 -4.58
C SER A 89 22.22 -1.67 -3.21
N GLU A 90 22.27 -2.51 -2.19
CA GLU A 90 21.80 -2.26 -0.83
C GLU A 90 21.72 -0.77 -0.46
N GLN A 91 20.50 -0.27 -0.35
CA GLN A 91 20.27 1.15 -0.08
C GLN A 91 19.47 1.31 1.21
N THR A 92 19.78 2.37 1.92
CA THR A 92 19.00 2.82 3.05
C THR A 92 17.98 3.84 2.57
N ALA A 93 16.75 3.66 3.01
CA ALA A 93 15.73 4.68 2.89
C ALA A 93 15.37 5.23 4.25
N VAL A 94 14.90 6.46 4.28
CA VAL A 94 14.33 7.11 5.47
C VAL A 94 12.86 7.34 5.22
N PHE A 95 12.02 6.89 6.13
CA PHE A 95 10.61 7.24 6.18
C PHE A 95 10.38 8.25 7.30
N THR A 96 9.72 9.35 6.98
CA THR A 96 9.37 10.41 7.93
C THR A 96 7.87 10.66 7.88
N LEU A 97 7.24 10.80 9.03
CA LEU A 97 5.85 11.20 9.18
C LEU A 97 5.78 12.54 9.92
N LEU A 98 5.09 13.51 9.32
CA LEU A 98 4.96 14.86 9.86
C LEU A 98 3.49 15.16 10.17
N ASP A 99 3.25 15.95 11.20
CA ASP A 99 1.91 16.47 11.51
C ASP A 99 1.59 17.74 10.70
N GLU A 100 0.40 18.31 10.95
CA GLU A 100 -0.09 19.52 10.28
C GLU A 100 0.81 20.75 10.50
N ASP A 101 1.62 20.76 11.55
CA ASP A 101 2.57 21.82 11.89
C ASP A 101 3.98 21.55 11.33
N ASN A 102 4.14 20.56 10.43
CA ASN A 102 5.42 20.05 9.89
C ASN A 102 6.37 19.53 10.97
N LYS A 103 5.87 19.12 12.10
CA LYS A 103 6.66 18.48 13.15
C LYS A 103 6.78 16.99 12.87
N ILE A 104 7.99 16.47 12.94
CA ILE A 104 8.25 15.03 12.83
C ILE A 104 7.59 14.33 14.03
N VAL A 105 6.65 13.43 13.73
CA VAL A 105 5.99 12.56 14.71
C VAL A 105 6.54 11.15 14.72
N TYR A 106 7.19 10.76 13.61
CA TYR A 106 7.88 9.49 13.48
C TYR A 106 8.91 9.53 12.36
N GLU A 107 10.08 8.97 12.60
CA GLU A 107 11.12 8.79 11.59
C GLU A 107 11.80 7.43 11.80
N THR A 108 12.14 6.76 10.71
CA THR A 108 12.83 5.48 10.75
C THR A 108 13.65 5.24 9.50
N GLN A 109 14.73 4.47 9.65
CA GLN A 109 15.51 3.98 8.52
C GLN A 109 15.03 2.59 8.10
N VAL A 110 15.05 2.33 6.81
CA VAL A 110 14.61 1.07 6.20
C VAL A 110 15.69 0.58 5.25
N THR A 111 16.13 -0.67 5.41
CA THR A 111 17.01 -1.31 4.42
C THR A 111 16.17 -1.82 3.27
N LEU A 112 16.51 -1.40 2.06
CA LEU A 112 15.80 -1.79 0.85
C LEU A 112 16.35 -3.10 0.28
N PRO A 113 15.49 -3.95 -0.32
CA PRO A 113 15.95 -5.11 -1.06
C PRO A 113 16.71 -4.71 -2.32
N SER A 114 17.64 -5.52 -2.76
CA SER A 114 18.38 -5.30 -4.02
C SER A 114 17.52 -5.48 -5.27
N GLN A 115 16.39 -6.17 -5.16
CA GLN A 115 15.45 -6.42 -6.26
C GLN A 115 14.46 -5.25 -6.39
N ALA A 116 14.20 -4.81 -7.64
CA ALA A 116 13.12 -3.87 -7.94
C ALA A 116 11.75 -4.47 -7.63
N GLY A 117 10.84 -3.67 -7.09
CA GLY A 117 9.47 -4.12 -6.82
C GLY A 117 8.74 -3.23 -5.81
N VAL A 118 7.52 -3.62 -5.50
CA VAL A 118 6.69 -2.93 -4.52
C VAL A 118 6.98 -3.47 -3.13
N VAL A 119 7.56 -2.65 -2.29
CA VAL A 119 7.76 -2.90 -0.85
C VAL A 119 6.60 -2.35 -0.05
N SER A 120 6.39 -2.86 1.14
CA SER A 120 5.44 -2.30 2.10
C SER A 120 5.99 -2.37 3.52
N PHE A 121 5.62 -1.41 4.34
CA PHE A 121 5.90 -1.41 5.77
C PHE A 121 4.74 -0.77 6.53
N SER A 122 4.60 -1.09 7.81
CA SER A 122 3.56 -0.51 8.67
C SER A 122 4.20 0.37 9.73
N LEU A 123 3.48 1.40 10.16
CA LEU A 123 3.85 2.09 11.40
C LEU A 123 3.87 1.09 12.55
N PRO A 124 4.82 1.22 13.50
CA PRO A 124 4.96 0.28 14.59
C PRO A 124 3.84 0.44 15.64
N ASP A 125 3.27 -0.68 16.07
CA ASP A 125 2.34 -0.76 17.21
C ASP A 125 3.10 -1.30 18.44
N THR A 126 4.20 -0.65 18.80
CA THR A 126 5.10 -1.05 19.88
C THR A 126 4.95 -0.18 21.12
N GLY A 127 4.03 0.79 21.10
CA GLY A 127 3.83 1.76 22.19
C GLY A 127 4.78 2.96 22.14
N THR A 128 5.77 2.97 21.25
CA THR A 128 6.70 4.10 21.04
C THR A 128 6.11 5.20 20.17
N LEU A 129 5.22 4.84 19.25
CA LEU A 129 4.47 5.77 18.41
C LEU A 129 3.02 5.83 18.86
N ALA A 130 2.51 7.04 19.11
CA ALA A 130 1.08 7.23 19.34
C ALA A 130 0.28 6.91 18.06
N PRO A 131 -0.93 6.30 18.18
CA PRO A 131 -1.76 6.03 17.02
C PRO A 131 -2.11 7.32 16.28
N LEU A 132 -2.24 7.25 14.94
CA LEU A 132 -2.72 8.38 14.16
C LEU A 132 -4.05 8.86 14.72
N LYS A 133 -4.19 10.17 14.91
CA LYS A 133 -5.43 10.78 15.42
C LYS A 133 -6.47 10.85 14.29
N VAL A 134 -7.72 10.53 14.63
CA VAL A 134 -8.85 10.63 13.70
C VAL A 134 -9.06 12.08 13.26
N GLY A 135 -9.30 12.28 11.97
CA GLY A 135 -9.52 13.58 11.36
C GLY A 135 -8.26 14.41 11.13
N LYS A 136 -7.12 14.01 11.71
CA LYS A 136 -5.84 14.70 11.51
C LYS A 136 -5.20 14.29 10.19
N LEU A 137 -4.63 15.28 9.51
CA LEU A 137 -3.85 15.09 8.31
C LEU A 137 -2.38 14.94 8.68
N TYR A 138 -1.69 14.04 8.00
CA TYR A 138 -0.25 13.83 8.15
C TYR A 138 0.38 13.83 6.75
N GLN A 139 1.54 14.45 6.63
CA GLN A 139 2.42 14.26 5.48
C GLN A 139 3.36 13.09 5.78
N TRP A 140 3.67 12.30 4.77
CA TRP A 140 4.70 11.29 4.87
C TRP A 140 5.66 11.40 3.69
N ASP A 141 6.92 11.16 3.99
CA ASP A 141 8.04 11.23 3.06
C ASP A 141 8.78 9.90 3.07
N PHE A 142 9.21 9.44 1.90
CA PHE A 142 10.07 8.29 1.76
C PHE A 142 11.23 8.64 0.84
N SER A 143 12.45 8.58 1.37
CA SER A 143 13.66 9.06 0.73
C SER A 143 14.69 7.96 0.63
N ILE A 144 15.17 7.63 -0.58
CA ILE A 144 16.36 6.78 -0.75
C ILE A 144 17.58 7.65 -0.54
N VAL A 145 18.40 7.29 0.44
CA VAL A 145 19.57 8.06 0.87
C VAL A 145 20.81 7.49 0.23
N TYR A 146 21.49 8.32 -0.55
CA TYR A 146 22.77 7.96 -1.19
C TYR A 146 23.98 8.41 -0.35
N ASP A 147 23.82 9.52 0.36
CA ASP A 147 24.86 10.12 1.19
C ASP A 147 24.17 10.89 2.32
N PHE A 148 24.43 10.49 3.57
CA PHE A 148 23.83 11.13 4.74
C PHE A 148 24.33 12.55 4.97
N ASP A 149 25.51 12.88 4.49
CA ASP A 149 26.08 14.23 4.60
C ASP A 149 25.63 15.15 3.46
N HIS A 150 25.17 14.59 2.33
CA HIS A 150 24.78 15.34 1.13
C HIS A 150 23.43 14.84 0.57
N ARG A 151 22.35 15.19 1.26
CA ARG A 151 20.96 14.75 0.97
C ARG A 151 20.37 15.32 -0.33
N SER A 152 21.04 16.27 -0.99
CA SER A 152 20.54 16.89 -2.25
C SER A 152 20.40 15.94 -3.43
N LYS A 153 20.94 14.72 -3.33
CA LYS A 153 20.84 13.66 -4.36
C LYS A 153 19.78 12.62 -4.04
N ASP A 154 19.11 12.73 -2.92
CA ASP A 154 18.12 11.76 -2.51
C ASP A 154 16.95 11.69 -3.48
N HIS A 155 16.44 10.49 -3.70
CA HIS A 155 15.19 10.29 -4.40
C HIS A 155 14.05 10.27 -3.37
N LEU A 156 13.13 11.19 -3.49
CA LEU A 156 12.05 11.42 -2.54
C LEU A 156 10.69 11.19 -3.20
N VAL A 157 9.79 10.48 -2.51
CA VAL A 157 8.36 10.48 -2.78
C VAL A 157 7.61 10.86 -1.52
N GLN A 158 6.47 11.52 -1.68
CA GLN A 158 5.69 12.08 -0.60
C GLN A 158 4.21 11.79 -0.80
N GLY A 159 3.44 11.89 0.25
CA GLY A 159 2.00 11.78 0.19
C GLY A 159 1.33 12.27 1.46
N TRP A 160 0.01 12.42 1.38
CA TRP A 160 -0.83 12.72 2.52
C TRP A 160 -1.57 11.49 2.99
N ILE A 161 -1.78 11.39 4.28
CA ILE A 161 -2.61 10.37 4.91
C ILE A 161 -3.52 11.01 5.95
N GLN A 162 -4.78 10.59 5.97
CA GLN A 162 -5.73 10.98 7.00
C GLN A 162 -6.41 9.75 7.58
N ARG A 163 -6.39 9.64 8.91
CA ARG A 163 -7.18 8.62 9.59
C ARG A 163 -8.62 9.09 9.77
N VAL A 164 -9.57 8.23 9.39
CA VAL A 164 -11.01 8.47 9.53
C VAL A 164 -11.67 7.39 10.37
N GLU A 165 -12.82 7.69 10.96
CA GLU A 165 -13.66 6.66 11.56
C GLU A 165 -14.44 5.93 10.45
N PRO A 166 -14.54 4.59 10.51
CA PRO A 166 -15.39 3.86 9.59
C PRO A 166 -16.86 4.23 9.84
N SER A 167 -17.60 4.46 8.77
CA SER A 167 -19.06 4.60 8.89
C SER A 167 -19.68 3.30 9.43
N SER A 168 -20.86 3.39 10.05
CA SER A 168 -21.57 2.22 10.55
C SER A 168 -21.90 1.21 9.44
N ASP A 169 -22.14 1.69 8.22
CA ASP A 169 -22.35 0.83 7.04
C ASP A 169 -21.08 0.10 6.63
N LEU A 170 -19.93 0.79 6.60
CA LEU A 170 -18.63 0.16 6.32
C LEU A 170 -18.29 -0.88 7.39
N ALA A 171 -18.43 -0.54 8.68
CA ALA A 171 -18.14 -1.47 9.77
C ALA A 171 -18.99 -2.76 9.63
N ARG A 172 -20.31 -2.62 9.41
CA ARG A 172 -21.21 -3.76 9.21
C ARG A 172 -20.82 -4.60 7.99
N LYS A 173 -20.47 -3.99 6.85
CA LYS A 173 -20.02 -4.72 5.65
C LYS A 173 -18.77 -5.52 5.91
N LEU A 174 -17.82 -4.96 6.66
CA LEU A 174 -16.56 -5.62 7.00
C LEU A 174 -16.74 -6.79 7.98
N GLU A 175 -17.69 -6.69 8.92
CA GLU A 175 -18.03 -7.78 9.84
C GLU A 175 -18.59 -9.01 9.11
N LEU A 176 -19.40 -8.78 8.07
CA LEU A 176 -20.06 -9.84 7.30
C LEU A 176 -19.19 -10.37 6.14
N ALA A 177 -18.10 -9.68 5.79
CA ALA A 177 -17.32 -9.99 4.61
C ALA A 177 -16.26 -11.06 4.86
N ASP A 178 -16.16 -11.99 3.94
CA ASP A 178 -14.99 -12.84 3.82
C ASP A 178 -13.73 -12.01 3.50
N SER A 179 -12.56 -12.52 3.90
CA SER A 179 -11.28 -11.84 3.69
C SER A 179 -11.04 -11.44 2.23
N LYS A 180 -11.45 -12.26 1.27
CA LYS A 180 -11.31 -11.99 -0.17
C LYS A 180 -12.11 -10.80 -0.66
N ASN A 181 -13.23 -10.48 -0.02
CA ASN A 181 -14.12 -9.39 -0.42
C ASN A 181 -13.76 -8.05 0.24
N ARG A 182 -12.93 -8.05 1.28
CA ARG A 182 -12.56 -6.83 2.01
C ARG A 182 -11.86 -5.77 1.16
N PRO A 183 -10.93 -6.10 0.23
CA PRO A 183 -10.31 -5.08 -0.61
C PRO A 183 -11.32 -4.26 -1.42
N ALA A 184 -12.34 -4.92 -2.00
CA ALA A 184 -13.39 -4.25 -2.76
C ALA A 184 -14.27 -3.34 -1.89
N ILE A 185 -14.57 -3.77 -0.66
CA ILE A 185 -15.35 -2.99 0.31
C ILE A 185 -14.60 -1.73 0.72
N TYR A 186 -13.29 -1.84 1.03
CA TYR A 186 -12.46 -0.69 1.35
C TYR A 186 -12.33 0.26 0.17
N ALA A 187 -12.08 -0.27 -1.03
CA ALA A 187 -11.96 0.53 -2.25
C ALA A 187 -13.24 1.34 -2.54
N ALA A 188 -14.41 0.71 -2.45
CA ALA A 188 -15.71 1.37 -2.64
C ALA A 188 -15.97 2.45 -1.58
N ALA A 189 -15.43 2.31 -0.38
CA ALA A 189 -15.51 3.29 0.70
C ALA A 189 -14.42 4.38 0.64
N GLY A 190 -13.51 4.35 -0.35
CA GLY A 190 -12.41 5.30 -0.49
C GLY A 190 -11.28 5.12 0.52
N ILE A 191 -11.23 3.99 1.22
CA ILE A 191 -10.21 3.69 2.23
C ILE A 191 -8.99 3.04 1.54
N TRP A 192 -8.03 3.88 1.14
CA TRP A 192 -6.93 3.48 0.27
C TRP A 192 -5.95 2.50 0.91
N HIS A 193 -5.47 2.82 2.11
CA HIS A 193 -4.41 2.05 2.75
C HIS A 193 -4.84 0.61 3.05
N GLU A 194 -6.06 0.40 3.54
CA GLU A 194 -6.61 -0.93 3.79
C GLU A 194 -6.93 -1.67 2.50
N THR A 195 -7.32 -0.96 1.43
CA THR A 195 -7.49 -1.58 0.10
C THR A 195 -6.21 -2.24 -0.36
N LEU A 196 -5.10 -1.50 -0.36
CA LEU A 196 -3.80 -2.05 -0.75
C LEU A 196 -3.31 -3.13 0.22
N ALA A 197 -3.42 -2.88 1.54
CA ALA A 197 -2.91 -3.80 2.55
C ALA A 197 -3.60 -5.17 2.50
N THR A 198 -4.93 -5.18 2.38
CA THR A 198 -5.70 -6.43 2.31
C THR A 198 -5.48 -7.17 0.99
N LEU A 199 -5.43 -6.46 -0.13
CA LEU A 199 -5.15 -7.07 -1.44
C LEU A 199 -3.71 -7.63 -1.51
N ALA A 200 -2.73 -6.90 -1.00
CA ALA A 200 -1.34 -7.36 -0.93
C ALA A 200 -1.20 -8.60 -0.02
N GLN A 201 -1.91 -8.63 1.11
CA GLN A 201 -1.93 -9.80 1.98
C GLN A 201 -2.49 -11.03 1.28
N LEU A 202 -3.61 -10.90 0.55
CA LEU A 202 -4.18 -11.98 -0.25
C LEU A 202 -3.20 -12.46 -1.32
N ARG A 203 -2.56 -11.57 -2.07
CA ARG A 203 -1.56 -11.91 -3.08
C ARG A 203 -0.35 -12.65 -2.51
N ARG A 204 0.13 -12.27 -1.32
CA ARG A 204 1.24 -12.98 -0.65
C ARG A 204 0.84 -14.35 -0.13
N SER A 205 -0.40 -14.52 0.35
CA SER A 205 -0.90 -15.81 0.83
C SER A 205 -1.22 -16.79 -0.31
N THR A 206 -1.56 -16.28 -1.49
CA THR A 206 -1.89 -17.07 -2.70
C THR A 206 -1.18 -16.53 -3.94
N PRO A 207 0.16 -16.65 -4.02
CA PRO A 207 0.98 -15.97 -5.03
C PRO A 207 0.68 -16.38 -6.48
N ASN A 208 0.10 -17.56 -6.68
CA ASN A 208 -0.25 -18.10 -8.00
C ASN A 208 -1.70 -17.79 -8.42
N ASP A 209 -2.45 -17.03 -7.63
CA ASP A 209 -3.81 -16.62 -7.97
C ASP A 209 -3.78 -15.49 -9.01
N ALA A 210 -4.09 -15.84 -10.26
CA ALA A 210 -4.08 -14.89 -11.37
C ALA A 210 -5.15 -13.80 -11.22
N THR A 211 -6.26 -14.09 -10.55
CA THR A 211 -7.35 -13.12 -10.32
C THR A 211 -6.89 -12.00 -9.40
N LEU A 212 -6.21 -12.34 -8.30
CA LEU A 212 -5.65 -11.33 -7.39
C LEU A 212 -4.55 -10.48 -8.05
N ALA A 213 -3.76 -11.09 -8.94
CA ALA A 213 -2.77 -10.36 -9.72
C ALA A 213 -3.44 -9.38 -10.68
N GLN A 214 -4.50 -9.80 -11.36
CA GLN A 214 -5.28 -8.95 -12.25
C GLN A 214 -5.98 -7.81 -11.50
N GLN A 215 -6.63 -8.10 -10.38
CA GLN A 215 -7.29 -7.09 -9.53
C GLN A 215 -6.31 -6.01 -9.06
N TRP A 216 -5.09 -6.39 -8.69
CA TRP A 216 -4.02 -5.46 -8.34
C TRP A 216 -3.63 -4.56 -9.51
N GLU A 217 -3.42 -5.16 -10.67
CA GLU A 217 -3.05 -4.43 -11.88
C GLU A 217 -4.17 -3.44 -12.30
N GLU A 218 -5.41 -3.88 -12.31
CA GLU A 218 -6.58 -3.05 -12.65
C GLU A 218 -6.76 -1.89 -11.67
N LEU A 219 -6.63 -2.15 -10.36
CA LEU A 219 -6.69 -1.12 -9.33
C LEU A 219 -5.63 -0.03 -9.57
N LEU A 220 -4.37 -0.43 -9.78
CA LEU A 220 -3.27 0.52 -9.98
C LEU A 220 -3.38 1.29 -11.30
N LYS A 221 -3.97 0.69 -12.34
CA LYS A 221 -4.20 1.34 -13.64
C LYS A 221 -5.46 2.21 -13.69
N SER A 222 -6.34 2.12 -12.70
CA SER A 222 -7.60 2.86 -12.70
C SER A 222 -7.39 4.37 -12.84
N ASP A 223 -8.39 5.08 -13.37
CA ASP A 223 -8.31 6.54 -13.55
C ASP A 223 -8.12 7.33 -12.24
N ALA A 224 -8.53 6.74 -11.13
CA ALA A 224 -8.35 7.32 -9.80
C ALA A 224 -6.92 7.19 -9.27
N VAL A 225 -6.11 6.27 -9.82
CA VAL A 225 -4.77 5.92 -9.32
C VAL A 225 -3.67 6.27 -10.32
N ARG A 226 -3.74 5.75 -11.56
CA ARG A 226 -2.82 6.04 -12.69
C ARG A 226 -1.37 5.62 -12.48
N LEU A 227 -1.15 4.49 -11.85
CA LEU A 227 0.18 3.90 -11.63
C LEU A 227 0.51 2.82 -12.69
N ASN A 228 0.22 3.12 -13.97
CA ASN A 228 0.33 2.17 -15.08
C ASN A 228 1.73 1.57 -15.23
N THR A 229 2.77 2.37 -15.02
CA THR A 229 4.17 1.97 -15.22
C THR A 229 4.62 0.89 -14.24
N ILE A 230 4.07 0.87 -13.03
CA ILE A 230 4.49 -0.04 -11.95
C ILE A 230 3.44 -1.12 -11.63
N ALA A 231 2.28 -1.10 -12.31
CA ALA A 231 1.16 -1.99 -11.99
C ALA A 231 1.49 -3.49 -12.09
N LYS A 232 2.48 -3.86 -12.90
CA LYS A 232 2.94 -5.25 -13.10
C LYS A 232 4.20 -5.59 -12.32
N GLU A 233 4.74 -4.64 -11.57
CA GLU A 233 5.94 -4.91 -10.79
C GLU A 233 5.70 -5.93 -9.68
N PRO A 234 6.71 -6.72 -9.32
CA PRO A 234 6.57 -7.73 -8.29
C PRO A 234 6.23 -7.10 -6.95
N LEU A 235 5.31 -7.72 -6.23
CA LEU A 235 5.03 -7.41 -4.84
C LEU A 235 6.03 -8.17 -3.97
N LEU A 236 6.95 -7.44 -3.36
CA LEU A 236 7.99 -7.99 -2.50
C LEU A 236 7.47 -8.26 -1.08
N GLU A 237 8.29 -8.94 -0.29
CA GLU A 237 8.00 -9.17 1.12
C GLU A 237 7.80 -7.85 1.87
N LYS A 238 7.01 -7.93 2.94
CA LYS A 238 6.82 -6.78 3.83
C LYS A 238 8.13 -6.51 4.55
N LEU A 239 8.59 -5.26 4.49
CA LEU A 239 9.76 -4.84 5.25
C LEU A 239 9.46 -4.95 6.76
N PRO A 240 10.42 -5.39 7.57
CA PRO A 240 10.25 -5.41 9.01
C PRO A 240 9.97 -3.98 9.50
N ALA A 241 9.12 -3.86 10.52
CA ALA A 241 9.06 -2.62 11.28
C ALA A 241 10.41 -2.47 11.97
N LEU A 242 11.17 -1.42 11.60
CA LEU A 242 12.44 -1.18 12.25
C LEU A 242 12.16 -0.63 13.64
N ASP A 243 12.67 -1.34 14.65
CA ASP A 243 12.77 -0.82 16.00
C ASP A 243 13.76 0.35 15.98
N THR A 244 13.24 1.55 15.89
CA THR A 244 14.08 2.73 16.00
C THR A 244 14.17 3.15 17.45
N SER A 245 15.34 3.03 18.01
CA SER A 245 15.77 3.99 19.02
C SER A 245 15.59 5.39 18.40
N PRO A 246 14.96 6.36 19.09
CA PRO A 246 14.78 7.69 18.53
C PRO A 246 16.14 8.20 18.05
N VAL A 247 16.19 8.66 16.79
CA VAL A 247 17.35 9.40 16.29
C VAL A 247 17.56 10.55 17.26
N GLN A 248 18.63 10.51 18.05
CA GLN A 248 19.00 11.64 18.89
C GLN A 248 19.22 12.83 17.95
N PRO A 249 18.63 14.00 18.23
CA PRO A 249 18.97 15.20 17.49
C PRO A 249 20.49 15.34 17.51
N LEU A 250 21.08 15.55 16.34
CA LEU A 250 22.51 15.90 16.27
C LEU A 250 22.73 17.09 17.19
N ASP A 251 23.48 16.87 18.28
CA ASP A 251 23.86 17.90 19.20
C ASP A 251 24.65 18.97 18.43
N THR A 252 23.97 20.08 18.11
CA THR A 252 24.56 21.27 17.50
C THR A 252 25.43 22.06 18.49
N GLU A 253 25.81 21.48 19.62
CA GLU A 253 26.47 22.17 20.72
C GLU A 253 27.97 21.86 20.82
N ASN A 254 28.65 21.62 19.71
CA ASN A 254 30.13 21.56 19.78
C ASN A 254 30.78 22.24 18.58
N VAL A 255 30.54 23.54 18.43
CA VAL A 255 31.40 24.41 17.61
C VAL A 255 32.51 24.91 18.50
N PRO A 256 33.78 24.45 18.35
CA PRO A 256 34.89 25.01 19.10
C PRO A 256 35.07 26.45 18.66
N ASN A 257 34.91 27.36 19.61
CA ASN A 257 35.22 28.79 19.47
C ASN A 257 36.73 28.93 19.15
N ARG A 258 37.07 29.18 17.90
CA ARG A 258 38.44 29.57 17.53
C ARG A 258 38.60 31.06 17.76
N SER A 259 39.21 31.39 18.86
CA SER A 259 39.89 32.69 19.11
C SER A 259 41.12 32.84 18.22
#